data_1f511b4c280310e77a4054647dabef80
#
_entry.id   1f511b4c280310e77a4054647dabef80
#
_cell.length_a   1.000
_cell.length_b   1.000
_cell.length_c   1.000
_cell.angle_alpha   90.00
_cell.angle_beta   90.00
_cell.angle_gamma   90.00
#
_symmetry.space_group_name_H-M   'P 1'
#
loop_
_entity.id
_entity.type
_entity.pdbx_description
1 polymer ?
#
loop_
_entity_poly.entity_id
_entity_poly.type
_entity_poly.pdbx_seq_one_letter_code
_entity_poly.pdbx_strand_id
1 'polypeptide(L)'
;DWEYYTPELLAERLAEGDIVVLEFTAEWCLNCKLLENTVLHSRAVVELFDDPSVTPMKIDLTGNNAAGNALLAEVGGLRIPLLIVLGPDGKEIFRGDFYTVDQVVRAVNGL
;
A
#
# COMPACT_ATOMS: atom_id res chain seq x y z
N ASP A 1 0.15 3.43 -11.96
CA ASP A 1 1.37 2.66 -11.82
C ASP A 1 1.93 2.76 -10.39
N TRP A 2 2.40 1.63 -9.88
CA TRP A 2 2.95 1.55 -8.55
C TRP A 2 4.33 2.20 -8.48
N GLU A 3 4.57 2.99 -7.42
CA GLU A 3 5.90 3.53 -7.13
C GLU A 3 6.57 2.62 -6.10
N TYR A 4 7.88 2.44 -6.23
CA TYR A 4 8.61 1.66 -5.24
C TYR A 4 9.01 2.55 -4.08
N TYR A 5 8.78 2.04 -2.87
CA TYR A 5 9.01 2.78 -1.65
C TYR A 5 10.47 3.16 -1.45
N THR A 6 10.68 4.43 -1.12
CA THR A 6 11.84 4.92 -0.40
C THR A 6 11.34 5.86 0.69
N PRO A 7 12.08 6.02 1.80
CA PRO A 7 11.65 6.96 2.84
C PRO A 7 11.43 8.37 2.30
N GLU A 8 12.28 8.80 1.37
CA GLU A 8 12.19 10.12 0.75
C GLU A 8 10.93 10.28 -0.08
N LEU A 9 10.61 9.26 -0.87
CA LEU A 9 9.42 9.30 -1.72
C LEU A 9 8.14 9.32 -0.89
N LEU A 10 8.09 8.50 0.17
CA LEU A 10 6.93 8.52 1.05
C LEU A 10 6.75 9.90 1.69
N ALA A 11 7.83 10.48 2.20
CA ALA A 11 7.76 11.82 2.79
C ALA A 11 7.27 12.85 1.77
N GLU A 12 7.74 12.75 0.54
CA GLU A 12 7.34 13.66 -0.54
C GLU A 12 5.85 13.56 -0.84
N ARG A 13 5.34 12.33 -0.98
CA ARG A 13 3.92 12.13 -1.29
C ARG A 13 3.03 12.58 -0.14
N LEU A 14 3.44 12.32 1.09
CA LEU A 14 2.68 12.79 2.26
C LEU A 14 2.68 14.32 2.35
N ALA A 15 3.81 14.96 2.03
CA ALA A 15 3.89 16.43 2.02
C ALA A 15 2.96 17.05 0.96
N GLU A 16 2.70 16.31 -0.14
CA GLU A 16 1.78 16.75 -1.18
C GLU A 16 0.31 16.55 -0.78
N GLY A 17 0.05 15.89 0.34
CA GLY A 17 -1.31 15.62 0.77
C GLY A 17 -1.97 14.45 0.07
N ASP A 18 -1.19 13.59 -0.57
CA ASP A 18 -1.71 12.43 -1.27
C ASP A 18 -2.25 11.39 -0.29
N ILE A 19 -3.23 10.62 -0.77
CA ILE A 19 -3.59 9.35 -0.13
C ILE A 19 -2.56 8.34 -0.59
N VAL A 20 -1.85 7.70 0.34
CA VAL A 20 -0.80 6.74 0.01
C VAL A 20 -1.25 5.35 0.40
N VAL A 21 -1.20 4.43 -0.56
CA VAL A 21 -1.55 3.03 -0.35
C VAL A 21 -0.26 2.23 -0.28
N LEU A 22 0.09 1.74 0.91
CA LEU A 22 1.32 1.00 1.14
C LEU A 22 1.03 -0.50 1.03
N GLU A 23 1.65 -1.16 0.07
CA GLU A 23 1.56 -2.62 -0.07
C GLU A 23 2.89 -3.25 0.31
N PHE A 24 2.91 -3.99 1.42
CA PHE A 24 4.08 -4.78 1.82
C PHE A 24 3.96 -6.16 1.18
N THR A 25 4.92 -6.53 0.34
CA THR A 25 4.85 -7.72 -0.49
C THR A 25 6.23 -8.35 -0.69
N ALA A 26 6.25 -9.54 -1.29
CA ALA A 26 7.48 -10.20 -1.72
C ALA A 26 7.12 -11.22 -2.80
N GLU A 27 8.10 -11.53 -3.66
CA GLU A 27 7.88 -12.52 -4.74
C GLU A 27 7.57 -13.90 -4.21
N TRP A 28 8.12 -14.25 -3.04
CA TRP A 28 7.91 -15.57 -2.42
C TRP A 28 6.61 -15.65 -1.62
N CYS A 29 5.85 -14.58 -1.54
CA CYS A 29 4.62 -14.54 -0.72
C CYS A 29 3.41 -14.87 -1.59
N LEU A 30 2.91 -16.11 -1.48
CA LEU A 30 1.78 -16.57 -2.30
C LEU A 30 0.51 -15.76 -2.02
N ASN A 31 0.22 -15.47 -0.75
CA ASN A 31 -0.96 -14.69 -0.41
C ASN A 31 -0.87 -13.26 -0.91
N CYS A 32 0.33 -12.68 -0.94
CA CYS A 32 0.54 -11.37 -1.55
C CYS A 32 0.18 -11.40 -3.02
N LYS A 33 0.65 -12.41 -3.75
CA LYS A 33 0.37 -12.56 -5.18
C LYS A 33 -1.13 -12.78 -5.43
N LEU A 34 -1.77 -13.57 -4.59
CA LEU A 34 -3.21 -13.78 -4.70
C LEU A 34 -3.97 -12.47 -4.57
N LEU A 35 -3.67 -11.66 -3.55
CA LEU A 35 -4.34 -10.38 -3.34
C LEU A 35 -4.03 -9.37 -4.44
N GLU A 36 -2.79 -9.37 -4.94
CA GLU A 36 -2.44 -8.52 -6.09
C GLU A 36 -3.29 -8.87 -7.29
N ASN A 37 -3.41 -10.17 -7.60
CA ASN A 37 -4.14 -10.61 -8.79
C ASN A 37 -5.64 -10.44 -8.67
N THR A 38 -6.22 -10.68 -7.48
CA THR A 38 -7.67 -10.67 -7.31
C THR A 38 -8.23 -9.33 -6.85
N VAL A 39 -7.43 -8.50 -6.19
CA VAL A 39 -7.88 -7.23 -5.64
C VAL A 39 -7.17 -6.04 -6.26
N LEU A 40 -5.84 -5.98 -6.13
CA LEU A 40 -5.11 -4.77 -6.50
C LEU A 40 -5.03 -4.56 -8.00
N HIS A 41 -5.10 -5.62 -8.79
CA HIS A 41 -5.15 -5.54 -10.26
C HIS A 41 -6.58 -5.55 -10.79
N SER A 42 -7.59 -5.53 -9.95
CA SER A 42 -8.97 -5.44 -10.40
C SER A 42 -9.20 -4.09 -11.05
N ARG A 43 -10.16 -4.04 -11.98
CA ARG A 43 -10.47 -2.81 -12.71
C ARG A 43 -10.81 -1.66 -11.77
N ALA A 44 -11.66 -1.93 -10.78
CA ALA A 44 -12.10 -0.89 -9.85
C ALA A 44 -10.94 -0.28 -9.08
N VAL A 45 -9.99 -1.11 -8.62
CA VAL A 45 -8.85 -0.62 -7.85
C VAL A 45 -7.83 0.08 -8.76
N VAL A 46 -7.61 -0.46 -9.96
CA VAL A 46 -6.71 0.18 -10.92
C VAL A 46 -7.22 1.58 -11.29
N GLU A 47 -8.51 1.72 -11.55
CA GLU A 47 -9.09 3.03 -11.84
C GLU A 47 -8.96 3.99 -10.66
N LEU A 48 -9.15 3.48 -9.45
CA LEU A 48 -9.00 4.26 -8.23
C LEU A 48 -7.58 4.81 -8.09
N PHE A 49 -6.59 3.98 -8.41
CA PHE A 49 -5.18 4.35 -8.27
C PHE A 49 -4.69 5.25 -9.41
N ASP A 50 -5.49 5.42 -10.47
CA ASP A 50 -5.16 6.37 -11.55
C ASP A 50 -5.44 7.82 -11.14
N ASP A 51 -6.15 8.05 -10.05
CA ASP A 51 -6.39 9.40 -9.53
C ASP A 51 -5.05 10.02 -9.11
N PRO A 52 -4.71 11.24 -9.59
CA PRO A 52 -3.43 11.87 -9.24
C PRO A 52 -3.22 12.12 -7.75
N SER A 53 -4.30 12.16 -6.96
CA SER A 53 -4.21 12.38 -5.52
C SER A 53 -3.98 11.08 -4.75
N VAL A 54 -3.89 9.94 -5.43
CA VAL A 54 -3.69 8.62 -4.83
C VAL A 54 -2.37 8.05 -5.33
N THR A 55 -1.49 7.68 -4.40
CA THR A 55 -0.20 7.08 -4.73
C THR A 55 -0.15 5.66 -4.21
N PRO A 56 -0.24 4.65 -5.10
CA PRO A 56 0.04 3.28 -4.69
C PRO A 56 1.55 3.08 -4.60
N MET A 57 2.02 2.59 -3.46
CA MET A 57 3.45 2.46 -3.18
C MET A 57 3.75 1.04 -2.72
N LYS A 58 4.70 0.40 -3.39
CA LYS A 58 5.07 -0.98 -3.14
C LYS A 58 6.31 -1.07 -2.28
N ILE A 59 6.23 -1.81 -1.20
CA ILE A 59 7.37 -2.12 -0.35
C ILE A 59 7.72 -3.59 -0.60
N ASP A 60 8.68 -3.83 -1.47
CA ASP A 60 9.07 -5.18 -1.89
C ASP A 60 10.15 -5.71 -0.95
N LEU A 61 9.80 -6.72 -0.18
CA LEU A 61 10.67 -7.33 0.81
C LEU A 61 11.34 -8.61 0.30
N THR A 62 11.37 -8.81 -1.01
CA THR A 62 11.92 -10.03 -1.61
C THR A 62 13.39 -10.26 -1.26
N GLY A 63 14.19 -9.21 -1.29
CA GLY A 63 15.63 -9.26 -0.97
C GLY A 63 15.94 -8.48 0.29
N ASN A 64 17.17 -7.94 0.33
CA ASN A 64 17.61 -7.12 1.46
C ASN A 64 17.09 -5.68 1.30
N ASN A 65 15.89 -5.43 1.77
CA ASN A 65 15.32 -4.09 1.77
C ASN A 65 15.25 -3.58 3.21
N ALA A 66 16.36 -3.02 3.68
CA ALA A 66 16.47 -2.55 5.06
C ALA A 66 15.44 -1.47 5.38
N ALA A 67 15.26 -0.52 4.46
CA ALA A 67 14.30 0.56 4.65
C ALA A 67 12.86 0.02 4.70
N GLY A 68 12.54 -0.93 3.82
CA GLY A 68 11.22 -1.55 3.81
C GLY A 68 10.95 -2.34 5.07
N ASN A 69 11.92 -3.11 5.54
CA ASN A 69 11.78 -3.85 6.79
C ASN A 69 11.65 -2.92 7.99
N ALA A 70 12.37 -1.80 7.99
CA ALA A 70 12.25 -0.79 9.05
C ALA A 70 10.86 -0.17 9.05
N LEU A 71 10.30 0.12 7.89
CA LEU A 71 8.94 0.67 7.81
C LEU A 71 7.92 -0.34 8.32
N LEU A 72 8.05 -1.61 7.94
CA LEU A 72 7.15 -2.66 8.42
C LEU A 72 7.16 -2.72 9.96
N ALA A 73 8.34 -2.69 10.55
CA ALA A 73 8.46 -2.67 12.01
C ALA A 73 7.86 -1.40 12.61
N GLU A 74 8.10 -0.26 12.00
CA GLU A 74 7.61 1.04 12.47
C GLU A 74 6.09 1.09 12.49
N VAL A 75 5.42 0.53 11.49
CA VAL A 75 3.95 0.50 11.45
C VAL A 75 3.37 -0.64 12.29
N GLY A 76 4.21 -1.40 12.98
CA GLY A 76 3.78 -2.49 13.82
C GLY A 76 3.36 -3.75 13.05
N GLY A 77 3.83 -3.90 11.84
CA GLY A 77 3.53 -5.08 11.02
C GLY A 77 4.39 -6.26 11.44
N LEU A 78 3.78 -7.44 11.60
CA LEU A 78 4.47 -8.66 12.01
C LEU A 78 4.75 -9.59 10.84
N ARG A 79 4.01 -9.43 9.74
CA ARG A 79 4.13 -10.32 8.60
C ARG A 79 3.48 -9.69 7.37
N ILE A 80 3.68 -10.33 6.21
CA ILE A 80 3.03 -9.94 4.95
C ILE A 80 2.10 -11.07 4.51
N PRO A 81 1.05 -10.80 3.71
CA PRO A 81 0.73 -9.50 3.13
C PRO A 81 0.22 -8.49 4.16
N LEU A 82 0.45 -7.21 3.88
CA LEU A 82 -0.10 -6.12 4.69
C LEU A 82 -0.38 -4.95 3.75
N LEU A 83 -1.58 -4.40 3.84
CA LEU A 83 -1.96 -3.20 3.10
C LEU A 83 -2.34 -2.13 4.11
N ILE A 84 -1.75 -0.95 3.97
CA ILE A 84 -2.08 0.20 4.82
C ILE A 84 -2.44 1.37 3.91
N VAL A 85 -3.53 2.05 4.20
CA VAL A 85 -3.91 3.27 3.50
C VAL A 85 -3.72 4.45 4.45
N LEU A 86 -2.91 5.42 4.01
CA LEU A 86 -2.68 6.66 4.74
C LEU A 86 -3.53 7.76 4.11
N GLY A 87 -4.28 8.48 4.93
CA GLY A 87 -5.08 9.60 4.45
C GLY A 87 -4.23 10.83 4.12
N PRO A 88 -4.87 11.91 3.62
CA PRO A 88 -4.15 13.12 3.22
C PRO A 88 -3.37 13.78 4.36
N ASP A 89 -3.72 13.50 5.59
CA ASP A 89 -3.03 14.01 6.78
C ASP A 89 -1.90 13.07 7.24
N GLY A 90 -1.64 12.00 6.49
CA GLY A 90 -0.63 11.01 6.82
C GLY A 90 -1.04 9.99 7.86
N LYS A 91 -2.27 10.05 8.33
CA LYS A 91 -2.75 9.11 9.35
C LYS A 91 -3.33 7.85 8.69
N GLU A 92 -3.12 6.72 9.36
CA GLU A 92 -3.64 5.45 8.89
C GLU A 92 -5.17 5.45 8.95
N ILE A 93 -5.81 5.14 7.83
CA ILE A 93 -7.28 5.05 7.74
C ILE A 93 -7.76 3.64 7.42
N PHE A 94 -6.86 2.74 7.03
CA PHE A 94 -7.16 1.33 6.80
C PHE A 94 -5.92 0.48 6.97
N ARG A 95 -6.13 -0.73 7.49
CA ARG A 95 -5.07 -1.74 7.61
C ARG A 95 -5.71 -3.12 7.42
N GLY A 96 -5.10 -3.96 6.60
CA GLY A 96 -5.57 -5.33 6.43
C GLY A 96 -4.46 -6.25 5.95
N ASP A 97 -4.46 -7.48 6.45
CA ASP A 97 -3.59 -8.56 5.99
C ASP A 97 -4.33 -9.47 5.01
N PHE A 98 -5.63 -9.32 4.90
CA PHE A 98 -6.47 -9.92 3.89
C PHE A 98 -7.62 -8.94 3.63
N TYR A 99 -7.88 -8.61 2.36
CA TYR A 99 -8.79 -7.52 2.05
C TYR A 99 -9.52 -7.77 0.74
N THR A 100 -10.63 -7.06 0.55
CA THR A 100 -11.48 -7.16 -0.64
C THR A 100 -11.40 -5.89 -1.47
N VAL A 101 -11.85 -5.98 -2.72
CA VAL A 101 -11.96 -4.81 -3.59
C VAL A 101 -12.79 -3.72 -2.92
N ASP A 102 -13.93 -4.08 -2.34
CA ASP A 102 -14.82 -3.11 -1.71
C ASP A 102 -14.16 -2.39 -0.55
N GLN A 103 -13.39 -3.13 0.28
CA GLN A 103 -12.68 -2.54 1.41
C GLN A 103 -11.66 -1.50 0.96
N VAL A 104 -10.90 -1.81 -0.11
CA VAL A 104 -9.89 -0.90 -0.64
C VAL A 104 -10.56 0.35 -1.22
N VAL A 105 -11.61 0.16 -2.01
CA VAL A 105 -12.33 1.28 -2.63
C VAL A 105 -12.90 2.20 -1.56
N ARG A 106 -13.53 1.65 -0.54
CA ARG A 106 -14.11 2.44 0.55
C ARG A 106 -13.04 3.18 1.34
N ALA A 107 -11.93 2.52 1.62
CA ALA A 107 -10.84 3.13 2.39
C ALA A 107 -10.30 4.37 1.68
N VAL A 108 -10.03 4.25 0.38
CA VAL A 108 -9.47 5.36 -0.40
C VAL A 108 -10.49 6.46 -0.61
N ASN A 109 -11.76 6.12 -0.81
CA ASN A 109 -12.82 7.12 -1.02
C ASN A 109 -13.32 7.74 0.28
N GLY A 110 -12.89 7.25 1.42
CA GLY A 110 -13.31 7.80 2.71
C GLY A 110 -14.72 7.38 3.12
N LEU A 111 -15.21 6.26 2.62
CA LEU A 111 -16.55 5.79 2.90
C LEU A 111 -16.63 4.78 4.03
#